data_f5a4ae6997ffa8f2d1a870f706ec5fde
#
_entry.id   f5a4ae6997ffa8f2d1a870f706ec5fde
#
_cell.length_a   1.000
_cell.length_b   1.000
_cell.length_c   1.000
_cell.angle_alpha   90.00
_cell.angle_beta   90.00
_cell.angle_gamma   90.00
#
_symmetry.space_group_name_H-M   'P 1'
#
loop_
_entity.id
_entity.type
_entity.pdbx_description
1 polymer ?
#
loop_
_entity_poly.entity_id
_entity_poly.type
_entity_poly.pdbx_seq_one_letter_code
_entity_poly.pdbx_strand_id
1 'polypeptide(L)'
;MMKRFIDLQEATGTVAFTFGRFNPPTTGHEKLCDAVKKANPSDYKIFASQSQNPKKDPLQYAKKIAYMKKSFPKHKRNIVVSKSRNIFEILVELNSYENLIMVVGSDRVEEFKKIINTYNGVKARHGFYEYKTVQVLSAGERDPDAEGVEGMSASKMRAAAVNSDFDSFKLGTPLKDVDAKKLYFDVRKSMGIREELNLSDLETLRELYLSEQIFNVGETIKTDNLSGEIIRRGTNYVTIIDENYKSHKVWLYDIDISEVKQDKDIKDKEGTQPAKYYGSKI
;
A
#
# COMPACT_ATOMS: atom_id res chain seq x y z
N MET A 1 32.67 24.15 29.84
CA MET A 1 31.26 24.08 29.45
C MET A 1 31.16 24.48 27.97
N MET A 2 31.30 23.50 27.04
CA MET A 2 31.26 23.77 25.59
C MET A 2 29.81 23.89 25.18
N LYS A 3 29.37 25.06 24.74
CA LYS A 3 28.11 25.25 24.03
C LYS A 3 28.24 24.55 22.66
N ARG A 4 27.49 23.51 22.43
CA ARG A 4 27.28 22.95 21.08
C ARG A 4 26.66 24.09 20.26
N PHE A 5 27.36 24.56 19.26
CA PHE A 5 26.80 25.32 18.16
C PHE A 5 25.86 24.30 17.41
N ILE A 6 24.56 24.43 17.63
CA ILE A 6 23.59 23.90 16.71
C ILE A 6 23.73 24.80 15.50
N ASP A 7 24.24 24.27 14.40
CA ASP A 7 24.19 24.94 13.09
C ASP A 7 22.71 25.25 12.82
N LEU A 8 22.34 26.50 13.06
CA LEU A 8 21.10 27.08 12.56
C LEU A 8 21.28 27.19 11.05
N GLN A 9 21.03 26.08 10.35
CA GLN A 9 20.89 26.12 8.91
C GLN A 9 19.66 26.97 8.64
N GLU A 10 19.86 28.19 8.15
CA GLU A 10 18.75 29.07 7.79
C GLU A 10 17.85 28.33 6.82
N ALA A 11 16.56 28.27 7.16
CA ALA A 11 15.58 27.67 6.29
C ALA A 11 15.54 28.42 4.97
N THR A 12 15.70 27.72 3.85
CA THR A 12 15.75 28.33 2.52
C THR A 12 14.79 27.65 1.56
N GLY A 13 14.26 28.43 0.62
CA GLY A 13 13.43 27.91 -0.45
C GLY A 13 11.99 27.62 -0.10
N THR A 14 11.30 27.05 -1.06
CA THR A 14 9.87 26.74 -1.00
C THR A 14 9.67 25.25 -1.24
N VAL A 15 8.85 24.58 -0.45
CA VAL A 15 8.41 23.21 -0.69
C VAL A 15 6.91 23.15 -0.92
N ALA A 16 6.49 22.39 -1.95
CA ALA A 16 5.10 22.00 -2.11
C ALA A 16 4.90 20.56 -1.60
N PHE A 17 3.79 20.30 -0.93
CA PHE A 17 3.52 18.94 -0.46
C PHE A 17 2.03 18.62 -0.42
N THR A 18 1.73 17.34 -0.35
CA THR A 18 0.41 16.82 0.01
C THR A 18 0.52 15.70 1.03
N PHE A 19 -0.54 15.54 1.81
CA PHE A 19 -0.68 14.45 2.78
C PHE A 19 -2.05 13.81 2.64
N GLY A 20 -2.08 12.50 2.40
CA GLY A 20 -3.33 11.78 2.16
C GLY A 20 -3.27 10.30 2.54
N ARG A 21 -4.44 9.65 2.52
CA ARG A 21 -4.54 8.22 2.85
C ARG A 21 -4.02 7.31 1.74
N PHE A 22 -4.31 7.61 0.48
CA PHE A 22 -3.91 6.83 -0.70
C PHE A 22 -4.23 5.32 -0.56
N ASN A 23 -5.42 4.99 -0.09
CA ASN A 23 -5.72 3.61 0.32
C ASN A 23 -7.05 3.07 -0.26
N PRO A 24 -7.01 2.48 -1.47
CA PRO A 24 -5.86 2.34 -2.36
C PRO A 24 -5.51 3.63 -3.13
N PRO A 25 -4.32 3.71 -3.79
CA PRO A 25 -4.00 4.78 -4.73
C PRO A 25 -4.97 4.78 -5.92
N THR A 26 -5.43 5.97 -6.34
CA THR A 26 -6.41 6.14 -7.43
C THR A 26 -5.92 7.13 -8.49
N THR A 27 -6.57 7.13 -9.65
CA THR A 27 -6.36 8.15 -10.70
C THR A 27 -6.58 9.57 -10.19
N GLY A 28 -7.57 9.78 -9.31
CA GLY A 28 -7.79 11.08 -8.65
C GLY A 28 -6.62 11.49 -7.73
N HIS A 29 -5.94 10.52 -7.12
CA HIS A 29 -4.73 10.82 -6.36
C HIS A 29 -3.54 11.19 -7.27
N GLU A 30 -3.45 10.66 -8.48
CA GLU A 30 -2.43 11.08 -9.45
C GLU A 30 -2.63 12.55 -9.84
N LYS A 31 -3.88 12.97 -10.12
CA LYS A 31 -4.21 14.38 -10.38
C LYS A 31 -3.79 15.28 -9.22
N LEU A 32 -3.99 14.85 -7.97
CA LEU A 32 -3.50 15.56 -6.78
C LEU A 32 -1.97 15.69 -6.78
N CYS A 33 -1.25 14.61 -7.08
CA CYS A 33 0.22 14.62 -7.20
C CYS A 33 0.71 15.57 -8.31
N ASP A 34 0.02 15.59 -9.45
CA ASP A 34 0.31 16.51 -10.55
C ASP A 34 0.08 17.98 -10.12
N ALA A 35 -0.97 18.26 -9.35
CA ALA A 35 -1.23 19.60 -8.79
C ALA A 35 -0.11 20.05 -7.83
N VAL A 36 0.39 19.14 -6.97
CA VAL A 36 1.52 19.43 -6.08
C VAL A 36 2.78 19.76 -6.88
N LYS A 37 3.08 18.98 -7.89
CA LYS A 37 4.21 19.23 -8.80
C LYS A 37 4.06 20.58 -9.52
N LYS A 38 2.84 20.93 -9.95
CA LYS A 38 2.56 22.21 -10.61
C LYS A 38 2.75 23.40 -9.66
N ALA A 39 2.42 23.24 -8.38
CA ALA A 39 2.59 24.29 -7.36
C ALA A 39 4.07 24.62 -7.12
N ASN A 40 4.96 23.64 -7.10
CA ASN A 40 6.41 23.84 -7.08
C ASN A 40 7.13 22.68 -7.79
N PRO A 41 7.51 22.84 -9.08
CA PRO A 41 8.18 21.76 -9.80
C PRO A 41 9.57 21.41 -9.31
N SER A 42 10.24 22.35 -8.66
CA SER A 42 11.65 22.21 -8.23
C SER A 42 11.77 21.36 -6.97
N ASP A 43 10.85 21.53 -6.02
CA ASP A 43 10.86 20.73 -4.78
C ASP A 43 9.45 20.47 -4.28
N TYR A 44 9.01 19.24 -4.43
CA TYR A 44 7.72 18.80 -3.93
C TYR A 44 7.79 17.41 -3.31
N LYS A 45 6.90 17.15 -2.36
CA LYS A 45 6.87 15.90 -1.59
C LYS A 45 5.44 15.37 -1.44
N ILE A 46 5.30 14.06 -1.50
CA ILE A 46 4.02 13.36 -1.39
C ILE A 46 4.11 12.42 -0.20
N PHE A 47 3.32 12.70 0.84
CA PHE A 47 3.28 11.93 2.07
C PHE A 47 2.00 11.09 2.14
N ALA A 48 2.16 9.82 2.49
CA ALA A 48 1.03 8.95 2.77
C ALA A 48 0.84 8.78 4.29
N SER A 49 -0.42 8.77 4.74
CA SER A 49 -0.73 8.48 6.14
C SER A 49 -0.31 7.05 6.52
N GLN A 50 0.08 6.85 7.76
CA GLN A 50 0.38 5.53 8.32
C GLN A 50 -0.84 4.88 8.98
N SER A 51 -2.02 5.51 8.86
CA SER A 51 -3.28 4.93 9.37
C SER A 51 -3.55 3.58 8.71
N GLN A 52 -4.01 2.63 9.53
CA GLN A 52 -4.43 1.32 9.09
C GLN A 52 -5.76 0.97 9.74
N ASN A 53 -6.72 0.62 8.90
CA ASN A 53 -8.05 0.18 9.32
C ASN A 53 -8.62 -0.74 8.23
N PRO A 54 -9.07 -1.96 8.55
CA PRO A 54 -9.54 -2.91 7.55
C PRO A 54 -10.62 -2.35 6.60
N LYS A 55 -11.51 -1.50 7.08
CA LYS A 55 -12.61 -0.93 6.27
C LYS A 55 -12.20 0.32 5.48
N LYS A 56 -11.42 1.22 6.08
CA LYS A 56 -11.14 2.56 5.51
C LYS A 56 -9.71 2.71 4.96
N ASP A 57 -8.74 2.01 5.55
CA ASP A 57 -7.32 2.07 5.21
C ASP A 57 -6.71 0.66 5.22
N PRO A 58 -7.17 -0.27 4.35
CA PRO A 58 -6.81 -1.68 4.44
C PRO A 58 -5.32 -1.95 4.20
N LEU A 59 -4.69 -1.27 3.25
CA LEU A 59 -3.29 -1.52 2.91
C LEU A 59 -2.34 -1.04 4.01
N GLN A 60 -1.40 -1.88 4.38
CA GLN A 60 -0.27 -1.51 5.24
C GLN A 60 0.61 -0.45 4.58
N TYR A 61 1.27 0.38 5.40
CA TYR A 61 2.04 1.52 4.92
C TYR A 61 3.09 1.16 3.85
N ALA A 62 3.87 0.11 4.06
CA ALA A 62 4.90 -0.32 3.10
C ALA A 62 4.29 -0.72 1.74
N LYS A 63 3.20 -1.50 1.75
CA LYS A 63 2.47 -1.88 0.53
C LYS A 63 1.86 -0.67 -0.16
N LYS A 64 1.25 0.22 0.61
CA LYS A 64 0.69 1.49 0.11
C LYS A 64 1.73 2.31 -0.65
N ILE A 65 2.91 2.53 -0.05
CA ILE A 65 4.02 3.25 -0.70
C ILE A 65 4.48 2.53 -1.97
N ALA A 66 4.60 1.20 -1.95
CA ALA A 66 4.97 0.43 -3.13
C ALA A 66 3.97 0.61 -4.28
N TYR A 67 2.66 0.52 -3.98
CA TYR A 67 1.62 0.76 -4.97
C TYR A 67 1.57 2.20 -5.45
N MET A 68 1.73 3.20 -4.58
CA MET A 68 1.83 4.60 -4.99
C MET A 68 2.97 4.82 -5.99
N LYS A 69 4.16 4.25 -5.72
CA LYS A 69 5.31 4.36 -6.61
C LYS A 69 5.11 3.68 -7.97
N LYS A 70 4.30 2.63 -8.02
CA LYS A 70 3.89 1.97 -9.27
C LYS A 70 2.81 2.75 -10.01
N SER A 71 1.79 3.22 -9.28
CA SER A 71 0.65 3.97 -9.82
C SER A 71 1.07 5.34 -10.36
N PHE A 72 2.04 5.99 -9.73
CA PHE A 72 2.47 7.35 -10.05
C PHE A 72 3.95 7.40 -10.43
N PRO A 73 4.37 6.79 -11.54
CA PRO A 73 5.78 6.67 -11.91
C PRO A 73 6.45 8.03 -12.09
N LYS A 74 5.73 9.06 -12.55
CA LYS A 74 6.21 10.44 -12.70
C LYS A 74 6.63 11.09 -11.38
N HIS A 75 6.05 10.61 -10.26
CA HIS A 75 6.23 11.14 -8.91
C HIS A 75 7.02 10.20 -8.00
N LYS A 76 7.51 9.06 -8.52
CA LYS A 76 8.14 7.99 -7.75
C LYS A 76 9.22 8.48 -6.78
N ARG A 77 10.04 9.46 -7.19
CA ARG A 77 11.14 10.02 -6.39
C ARG A 77 10.65 10.95 -5.29
N ASN A 78 9.48 11.56 -5.46
CA ASN A 78 8.89 12.54 -4.57
C ASN A 78 7.89 11.93 -3.56
N ILE A 79 7.58 10.62 -3.71
CA ILE A 79 6.82 9.86 -2.72
C ILE A 79 7.75 9.50 -1.57
N VAL A 80 7.55 10.17 -0.45
CA VAL A 80 8.43 10.09 0.72
C VAL A 80 8.09 8.88 1.58
N VAL A 81 9.12 8.16 2.02
CA VAL A 81 9.01 7.16 3.08
C VAL A 81 9.36 7.86 4.39
N SER A 82 8.35 8.32 5.11
CA SER A 82 8.50 9.09 6.34
C SER A 82 8.06 8.29 7.55
N LYS A 83 8.60 8.63 8.73
CA LYS A 83 8.12 8.15 10.03
C LYS A 83 6.98 9.00 10.58
N SER A 84 6.72 10.16 9.98
CA SER A 84 5.67 11.09 10.39
C SER A 84 4.27 10.48 10.21
N ARG A 85 3.46 10.52 11.26
CA ARG A 85 2.13 9.87 11.30
C ARG A 85 0.99 10.84 11.06
N ASN A 86 1.22 12.11 11.25
CA ASN A 86 0.21 13.17 11.15
C ASN A 86 0.79 14.42 10.49
N ILE A 87 -0.09 15.36 10.18
CA ILE A 87 0.29 16.60 9.50
C ILE A 87 1.32 17.41 10.27
N PHE A 88 1.22 17.48 11.58
CA PHE A 88 2.14 18.30 12.39
C PHE A 88 3.57 17.75 12.37
N GLU A 89 3.72 16.43 12.46
CA GLU A 89 5.04 15.79 12.34
C GLU A 89 5.67 16.05 10.98
N ILE A 90 4.85 16.07 9.91
CA ILE A 90 5.31 16.43 8.55
C ILE A 90 5.75 17.88 8.49
N LEU A 91 4.99 18.80 9.12
CA LEU A 91 5.37 20.21 9.18
C LEU A 91 6.69 20.41 9.92
N VAL A 92 6.93 19.66 10.99
CA VAL A 92 8.23 19.68 11.69
C VAL A 92 9.34 19.09 10.80
N GLU A 93 9.06 18.00 10.07
CA GLU A 93 10.02 17.38 9.14
C GLU A 93 10.42 18.33 8.00
N LEU A 94 9.48 19.18 7.56
CA LEU A 94 9.69 20.15 6.48
C LEU A 94 10.21 21.53 6.98
N ASN A 95 10.51 21.69 8.26
CA ASN A 95 10.88 23.01 8.85
C ASN A 95 12.24 23.56 8.38
N SER A 96 12.94 22.85 7.51
CA SER A 96 14.13 23.36 6.81
C SER A 96 13.80 24.28 5.63
N TYR A 97 12.51 24.41 5.27
CA TYR A 97 12.03 25.29 4.22
C TYR A 97 11.44 26.57 4.82
N GLU A 98 11.67 27.68 4.13
CA GLU A 98 11.17 28.98 4.54
C GLU A 98 9.69 29.18 4.19
N ASN A 99 9.27 28.63 3.05
CA ASN A 99 7.94 28.79 2.50
C ASN A 99 7.28 27.42 2.25
N LEU A 100 6.01 27.33 2.62
CA LEU A 100 5.23 26.10 2.55
C LEU A 100 4.03 26.25 1.61
N ILE A 101 3.86 25.31 0.71
CA ILE A 101 2.67 25.16 -0.13
C ILE A 101 2.06 23.78 0.12
N MET A 102 0.88 23.72 0.72
CA MET A 102 0.13 22.47 0.84
C MET A 102 -0.94 22.39 -0.24
N VAL A 103 -1.05 21.25 -0.92
CA VAL A 103 -2.10 21.02 -1.91
C VAL A 103 -3.03 19.91 -1.42
N VAL A 104 -4.33 20.18 -1.40
CA VAL A 104 -5.37 19.28 -0.89
C VAL A 104 -6.63 19.32 -1.77
N GLY A 105 -7.61 18.46 -1.50
CA GLY A 105 -8.94 18.58 -2.10
C GLY A 105 -9.62 19.89 -1.69
N SER A 106 -10.51 20.41 -2.54
CA SER A 106 -11.19 21.70 -2.31
C SER A 106 -11.92 21.76 -0.97
N ASP A 107 -12.51 20.65 -0.54
CA ASP A 107 -13.23 20.46 0.72
C ASP A 107 -12.38 20.61 1.99
N ARG A 108 -11.03 20.56 1.87
CA ARG A 108 -10.11 20.55 2.99
C ARG A 108 -9.24 21.82 3.10
N VAL A 109 -9.32 22.74 2.16
CA VAL A 109 -8.44 23.92 2.09
C VAL A 109 -8.53 24.78 3.35
N GLU A 110 -9.73 25.17 3.75
CA GLU A 110 -9.93 26.07 4.91
C GLU A 110 -9.56 25.37 6.23
N GLU A 111 -9.84 24.08 6.37
CA GLU A 111 -9.45 23.30 7.54
C GLU A 111 -7.92 23.31 7.73
N PHE A 112 -7.18 22.93 6.68
CA PHE A 112 -5.72 22.88 6.79
C PHE A 112 -5.07 24.26 6.91
N LYS A 113 -5.60 25.26 6.20
CA LYS A 113 -5.13 26.64 6.33
C LYS A 113 -5.26 27.13 7.77
N LYS A 114 -6.39 26.90 8.41
CA LYS A 114 -6.62 27.26 9.80
C LYS A 114 -5.66 26.50 10.73
N ILE A 115 -5.55 25.17 10.59
CA ILE A 115 -4.72 24.34 11.46
C ILE A 115 -3.25 24.76 11.36
N ILE A 116 -2.70 24.89 10.14
CA ILE A 116 -1.29 25.16 9.94
C ILE A 116 -0.93 26.55 10.49
N ASN A 117 -1.75 27.57 10.21
CA ASN A 117 -1.49 28.93 10.68
C ASN A 117 -1.66 29.08 12.20
N THR A 118 -2.58 28.34 12.82
CA THR A 118 -2.77 28.41 14.28
C THR A 118 -1.53 27.98 15.06
N TYR A 119 -0.77 27.02 14.52
CA TYR A 119 0.41 26.47 15.20
C TYR A 119 1.74 26.91 14.59
N ASN A 120 1.74 27.75 13.57
CA ASN A 120 2.95 28.32 12.98
C ASN A 120 3.65 29.23 13.97
N GLY A 121 4.92 29.00 14.27
CA GLY A 121 5.70 29.71 15.29
C GLY A 121 5.34 29.35 16.75
N VAL A 122 4.47 28.33 16.96
CA VAL A 122 4.03 27.91 18.29
C VAL A 122 4.70 26.61 18.71
N LYS A 123 5.40 26.62 19.85
CA LYS A 123 5.98 25.40 20.42
C LYS A 123 4.88 24.59 21.11
N ALA A 124 4.64 23.38 20.63
CA ALA A 124 3.59 22.51 21.12
C ALA A 124 4.08 21.05 21.25
N ARG A 125 3.21 20.15 21.74
CA ARG A 125 3.54 18.73 21.97
C ARG A 125 4.03 18.01 20.70
N HIS A 126 3.57 18.44 19.52
CA HIS A 126 3.97 17.85 18.23
C HIS A 126 5.34 18.36 17.74
N GLY A 127 5.98 19.30 18.41
CA GLY A 127 7.23 19.95 18.04
C GLY A 127 7.05 21.43 17.72
N PHE A 128 7.98 21.97 16.96
CA PHE A 128 7.99 23.36 16.52
C PHE A 128 8.23 23.44 15.02
N TYR A 129 7.49 24.29 14.35
CA TYR A 129 7.73 24.69 12.97
C TYR A 129 7.40 26.17 12.80
N GLU A 130 8.14 26.84 11.94
CA GLU A 130 7.95 28.26 11.62
C GLU A 130 8.24 28.51 10.13
N TYR A 131 7.22 28.92 9.40
CA TYR A 131 7.30 29.26 8.00
C TYR A 131 7.02 30.73 7.79
N LYS A 132 7.78 31.41 6.92
CA LYS A 132 7.52 32.81 6.52
C LYS A 132 6.21 32.96 5.78
N THR A 133 5.94 32.01 4.88
CA THR A 133 4.68 31.97 4.14
C THR A 133 4.07 30.57 4.17
N VAL A 134 2.76 30.51 4.34
CA VAL A 134 1.97 29.30 4.26
C VAL A 134 0.84 29.48 3.25
N GLN A 135 0.83 28.66 2.23
CA GLN A 135 -0.25 28.62 1.25
C GLN A 135 -0.91 27.24 1.26
N VAL A 136 -2.23 27.21 1.23
CA VAL A 136 -2.98 25.97 1.07
C VAL A 136 -3.83 26.11 -0.20
N LEU A 137 -3.53 25.27 -1.18
CA LEU A 137 -4.12 25.33 -2.53
C LEU A 137 -5.07 24.14 -2.75
N SER A 138 -6.12 24.38 -3.52
CA SER A 138 -6.99 23.30 -4.01
C SER A 138 -6.34 22.58 -5.20
N ALA A 139 -6.42 21.25 -5.21
CA ALA A 139 -6.09 20.44 -6.38
C ALA A 139 -7.18 20.44 -7.45
N GLY A 140 -8.23 21.21 -7.26
CA GLY A 140 -9.44 21.26 -8.07
C GLY A 140 -10.63 20.61 -7.36
N GLU A 141 -11.81 20.85 -7.89
CA GLU A 141 -13.02 20.21 -7.41
C GLU A 141 -13.03 18.73 -7.80
N ARG A 142 -13.60 17.95 -6.91
CA ARG A 142 -13.86 16.54 -7.17
C ARG A 142 -15.35 16.42 -7.44
N ASP A 143 -15.71 15.97 -8.63
CA ASP A 143 -17.07 15.58 -8.92
C ASP A 143 -17.32 14.14 -8.44
N PRO A 144 -18.01 13.94 -7.31
CA PRO A 144 -18.30 12.61 -6.78
C PRO A 144 -19.33 11.86 -7.64
N ASP A 145 -20.07 12.57 -8.47
CA ASP A 145 -21.15 12.04 -9.32
C ASP A 145 -20.67 11.79 -10.76
N ALA A 146 -19.43 12.18 -11.09
CA ALA A 146 -18.85 11.87 -12.39
C ALA A 146 -18.84 10.36 -12.63
N GLU A 147 -19.25 9.98 -13.83
CA GLU A 147 -19.21 8.58 -14.28
C GLU A 147 -17.80 8.18 -14.72
N GLY A 148 -17.51 6.86 -14.63
CA GLY A 148 -16.26 6.29 -15.09
C GLY A 148 -15.04 6.62 -14.21
N VAL A 149 -13.90 6.85 -14.87
CA VAL A 149 -12.58 7.01 -14.21
C VAL A 149 -12.53 8.25 -13.31
N GLU A 150 -13.19 9.33 -13.67
CA GLU A 150 -13.16 10.60 -12.90
C GLU A 150 -13.93 10.52 -11.58
N GLY A 151 -15.02 9.78 -11.56
CA GLY A 151 -15.85 9.56 -10.37
C GLY A 151 -15.31 8.48 -9.41
N MET A 152 -14.26 7.72 -9.81
CA MET A 152 -13.75 6.63 -8.99
C MET A 152 -12.91 7.12 -7.81
N SER A 153 -13.42 6.86 -6.62
CA SER A 153 -12.75 7.16 -5.35
C SER A 153 -12.15 5.93 -4.71
N ALA A 154 -11.20 6.11 -3.79
CA ALA A 154 -10.69 5.01 -2.97
C ALA A 154 -11.83 4.29 -2.21
N SER A 155 -12.90 4.99 -1.84
CA SER A 155 -14.08 4.39 -1.21
C SER A 155 -14.88 3.54 -2.20
N LYS A 156 -15.12 4.04 -3.43
CA LYS A 156 -15.77 3.27 -4.50
C LYS A 156 -14.93 2.04 -4.88
N MET A 157 -13.59 2.17 -4.97
CA MET A 157 -12.70 1.03 -5.21
C MET A 157 -12.80 -0.02 -4.11
N ARG A 158 -12.80 0.38 -2.83
CA ARG A 158 -12.99 -0.58 -1.74
C ARG A 158 -14.37 -1.25 -1.78
N ALA A 159 -15.42 -0.51 -2.13
CA ALA A 159 -16.75 -1.09 -2.33
C ALA A 159 -16.77 -2.10 -3.48
N ALA A 160 -16.16 -1.80 -4.62
CA ALA A 160 -15.99 -2.73 -5.74
C ALA A 160 -15.21 -3.99 -5.29
N ALA A 161 -14.15 -3.81 -4.48
CA ALA A 161 -13.41 -4.95 -3.91
C ALA A 161 -14.28 -5.82 -2.99
N VAL A 162 -15.16 -5.24 -2.17
CA VAL A 162 -16.13 -5.99 -1.34
C VAL A 162 -17.11 -6.77 -2.21
N ASN A 163 -17.60 -6.16 -3.27
CA ASN A 163 -18.63 -6.73 -4.16
C ASN A 163 -18.06 -7.70 -5.21
N SER A 164 -16.78 -8.05 -5.14
CA SER A 164 -16.10 -8.91 -6.12
C SER A 164 -16.10 -8.35 -7.55
N ASP A 165 -16.23 -7.04 -7.71
CA ASP A 165 -16.27 -6.33 -8.97
C ASP A 165 -14.88 -5.77 -9.33
N PHE A 166 -14.08 -6.60 -10.02
CA PHE A 166 -12.72 -6.21 -10.43
C PHE A 166 -12.75 -5.13 -11.52
N ASP A 167 -13.71 -5.17 -12.43
CA ASP A 167 -13.77 -4.23 -13.54
C ASP A 167 -14.00 -2.80 -13.05
N SER A 168 -14.97 -2.61 -12.17
CA SER A 168 -15.17 -1.31 -11.50
C SER A 168 -13.94 -0.90 -10.67
N PHE A 169 -13.30 -1.85 -9.96
CA PHE A 169 -12.08 -1.55 -9.21
C PHE A 169 -10.95 -1.05 -10.12
N LYS A 170 -10.77 -1.70 -11.26
CA LYS A 170 -9.72 -1.37 -12.24
C LYS A 170 -9.88 0.04 -12.81
N LEU A 171 -11.10 0.51 -13.03
CA LEU A 171 -11.35 1.88 -13.51
C LEU A 171 -10.76 2.95 -12.59
N GLY A 172 -10.63 2.65 -11.30
CA GLY A 172 -10.12 3.60 -10.31
C GLY A 172 -8.60 3.69 -10.19
N THR A 173 -7.85 2.78 -10.80
CA THR A 173 -6.39 2.73 -10.68
C THR A 173 -5.68 2.94 -12.02
N PRO A 174 -4.57 3.71 -12.08
CA PRO A 174 -3.76 3.85 -13.29
C PRO A 174 -2.86 2.64 -13.56
N LEU A 175 -2.91 1.61 -12.74
CA LEU A 175 -2.09 0.40 -12.88
C LEU A 175 -2.54 -0.43 -14.09
N LYS A 176 -1.58 -1.14 -14.70
CA LYS A 176 -1.86 -2.16 -15.72
C LYS A 176 -2.54 -3.38 -15.07
N ASP A 177 -3.19 -4.21 -15.87
CA ASP A 177 -4.03 -5.33 -15.44
C ASP A 177 -3.39 -6.20 -14.37
N VAL A 178 -2.17 -6.67 -14.58
CA VAL A 178 -1.45 -7.53 -13.63
C VAL A 178 -1.24 -6.85 -12.28
N ASP A 179 -0.78 -5.60 -12.26
CA ASP A 179 -0.57 -4.85 -11.01
C ASP A 179 -1.91 -4.39 -10.39
N ALA A 180 -2.93 -4.11 -11.20
CA ALA A 180 -4.27 -3.79 -10.74
C ALA A 180 -4.93 -4.98 -10.05
N LYS A 181 -4.81 -6.18 -10.61
CA LYS A 181 -5.28 -7.44 -9.98
C LYS A 181 -4.54 -7.68 -8.65
N LYS A 182 -3.21 -7.51 -8.59
CA LYS A 182 -2.45 -7.62 -7.33
C LYS A 182 -2.94 -6.63 -6.28
N LEU A 183 -3.15 -5.37 -6.66
CA LEU A 183 -3.70 -4.36 -5.76
C LEU A 183 -5.09 -4.74 -5.26
N TYR A 184 -5.96 -5.23 -6.15
CA TYR A 184 -7.31 -5.68 -5.83
C TYR A 184 -7.30 -6.79 -4.78
N PHE A 185 -6.51 -7.85 -4.98
CA PHE A 185 -6.40 -8.94 -4.03
C PHE A 185 -5.76 -8.52 -2.70
N ASP A 186 -4.74 -7.69 -2.74
CA ASP A 186 -4.14 -7.14 -1.52
C ASP A 186 -5.13 -6.30 -0.70
N VAL A 187 -6.00 -5.52 -1.37
CA VAL A 187 -7.07 -4.76 -0.71
C VAL A 187 -8.08 -5.71 -0.09
N ARG A 188 -8.60 -6.70 -0.83
CA ARG A 188 -9.56 -7.71 -0.35
C ARG A 188 -9.00 -8.47 0.86
N LYS A 189 -7.79 -9.01 0.75
CA LYS A 189 -7.10 -9.69 1.84
C LYS A 189 -6.96 -8.81 3.09
N SER A 190 -6.56 -7.56 2.90
CA SER A 190 -6.38 -6.61 4.01
C SER A 190 -7.71 -6.15 4.62
N MET A 191 -8.83 -6.27 3.89
CA MET A 191 -10.19 -6.06 4.40
C MET A 191 -10.77 -7.29 5.11
N GLY A 192 -10.05 -8.41 5.12
CA GLY A 192 -10.52 -9.67 5.70
C GLY A 192 -11.56 -10.38 4.84
N ILE A 193 -11.68 -10.01 3.55
CA ILE A 193 -12.58 -10.67 2.63
C ILE A 193 -11.95 -12.00 2.24
N ARG A 194 -12.60 -13.09 2.62
CA ARG A 194 -12.24 -14.43 2.18
C ARG A 194 -12.69 -14.59 0.74
N GLU A 195 -11.77 -14.95 -0.13
CA GLU A 195 -12.14 -15.28 -1.50
C GLU A 195 -12.70 -16.70 -1.54
N GLU A 196 -13.92 -16.83 -2.01
CA GLU A 196 -14.33 -18.08 -2.66
C GLU A 196 -13.67 -18.08 -4.04
N LEU A 197 -12.46 -18.63 -4.08
CA LEU A 197 -11.70 -18.73 -5.30
C LEU A 197 -12.44 -19.67 -6.27
N ASN A 198 -12.98 -19.12 -7.33
CA ASN A 198 -13.43 -19.96 -8.45
C ASN A 198 -12.17 -20.41 -9.23
N LEU A 199 -11.54 -21.44 -8.70
CA LEU A 199 -10.28 -22.01 -9.22
C LEU A 199 -10.49 -22.89 -10.47
N SER A 200 -11.68 -22.88 -11.04
CA SER A 200 -11.98 -23.62 -12.26
C SER A 200 -11.30 -23.03 -13.51
N ASP A 201 -10.76 -21.81 -13.41
CA ASP A 201 -10.04 -21.16 -14.49
C ASP A 201 -8.52 -21.24 -14.25
N LEU A 202 -7.82 -21.93 -15.15
CA LEU A 202 -6.36 -22.10 -15.11
C LEU A 202 -5.58 -20.78 -15.14
N GLU A 203 -6.13 -19.75 -15.76
CA GLU A 203 -5.51 -18.41 -15.81
C GLU A 203 -5.55 -17.74 -14.45
N THR A 204 -6.68 -17.81 -13.77
CA THR A 204 -6.86 -17.32 -12.40
C THR A 204 -5.95 -18.07 -11.42
N LEU A 205 -5.87 -19.40 -11.53
CA LEU A 205 -4.99 -20.23 -10.72
C LEU A 205 -3.51 -19.81 -10.90
N ARG A 206 -3.10 -19.62 -12.14
CA ARG A 206 -1.73 -19.21 -12.46
C ARG A 206 -1.40 -17.81 -11.94
N GLU A 207 -2.32 -16.85 -12.06
CA GLU A 207 -2.14 -15.50 -11.53
C GLU A 207 -2.01 -15.48 -10.01
N LEU A 208 -2.84 -16.24 -9.30
CA LEU A 208 -2.77 -16.39 -7.85
C LEU A 208 -1.45 -17.03 -7.41
N TYR A 209 -1.00 -18.03 -8.15
CA TYR A 209 0.29 -18.66 -7.93
C TYR A 209 1.44 -17.67 -8.12
N LEU A 210 1.49 -16.96 -9.25
CA LEU A 210 2.55 -15.98 -9.53
C LEU A 210 2.55 -14.79 -8.55
N SER A 211 1.40 -14.47 -7.98
CA SER A 211 1.27 -13.42 -6.95
C SER A 211 1.56 -13.90 -5.53
N GLU A 212 2.01 -15.14 -5.36
CA GLU A 212 2.35 -15.76 -4.06
C GLU A 212 1.15 -15.85 -3.09
N GLN A 213 -0.06 -15.93 -3.62
CA GLN A 213 -1.26 -16.05 -2.79
C GLN A 213 -1.61 -17.51 -2.47
N ILE A 214 -1.17 -18.45 -3.29
CA ILE A 214 -1.41 -19.88 -3.14
C ILE A 214 -0.12 -20.66 -3.42
N PHE A 215 -0.07 -21.88 -2.89
CA PHE A 215 1.02 -22.83 -3.08
C PHE A 215 2.39 -22.29 -2.71
N ASN A 216 2.49 -21.73 -1.51
CA ASN A 216 3.75 -21.24 -0.98
C ASN A 216 4.61 -22.37 -0.40
N VAL A 217 5.91 -22.15 -0.33
CA VAL A 217 6.83 -23.09 0.33
C VAL A 217 6.40 -23.30 1.79
N GLY A 218 6.33 -24.56 2.22
CA GLY A 218 5.82 -24.97 3.51
C GLY A 218 4.33 -25.27 3.57
N GLU A 219 3.57 -25.00 2.48
CA GLU A 219 2.16 -25.43 2.39
C GLU A 219 2.09 -26.88 1.90
N THR A 220 1.14 -27.67 2.44
CA THR A 220 0.88 -29.04 1.99
C THR A 220 -0.15 -28.99 0.84
N ILE A 221 0.10 -29.76 -0.19
CA ILE A 221 -0.85 -29.94 -1.31
C ILE A 221 -1.14 -31.42 -1.54
N LYS A 222 -2.28 -31.66 -2.17
CA LYS A 222 -2.69 -32.98 -2.66
C LYS A 222 -2.98 -32.96 -4.13
N THR A 223 -2.75 -34.09 -4.76
CA THR A 223 -3.20 -34.47 -6.10
C THR A 223 -3.93 -35.80 -6.00
N ASP A 224 -4.53 -36.28 -7.06
CA ASP A 224 -5.19 -37.58 -7.07
C ASP A 224 -4.32 -38.74 -6.55
N ASN A 225 -2.99 -38.63 -6.66
CA ASN A 225 -2.06 -39.74 -6.37
C ASN A 225 -0.93 -39.34 -5.41
N LEU A 226 -0.79 -38.11 -5.04
CA LEU A 226 0.34 -37.62 -4.22
C LEU A 226 -0.11 -36.55 -3.21
N SER A 227 0.50 -36.58 -2.04
CA SER A 227 0.40 -35.49 -1.06
C SER A 227 1.79 -35.17 -0.52
N GLY A 228 2.07 -33.88 -0.27
CA GLY A 228 3.35 -33.49 0.29
C GLY A 228 3.49 -32.00 0.52
N GLU A 229 4.54 -31.62 1.24
CA GLU A 229 4.88 -30.26 1.54
C GLU A 229 5.64 -29.61 0.36
N ILE A 230 5.28 -28.40 0.00
CA ILE A 230 5.94 -27.62 -1.05
C ILE A 230 7.32 -27.16 -0.54
N ILE A 231 8.38 -27.66 -1.18
CA ILE A 231 9.76 -27.28 -0.87
C ILE A 231 10.34 -26.26 -1.88
N ARG A 232 9.74 -26.16 -3.05
CA ARG A 232 10.19 -25.24 -4.12
C ARG A 232 9.07 -24.86 -5.04
N ARG A 233 9.09 -23.61 -5.51
CA ARG A 233 8.18 -23.07 -6.54
C ARG A 233 8.93 -22.89 -7.85
N GLY A 234 8.33 -23.38 -8.95
CA GLY A 234 8.76 -23.12 -10.33
C GLY A 234 7.85 -22.10 -11.00
N THR A 235 7.92 -21.99 -12.33
CA THR A 235 7.07 -21.03 -13.09
C THR A 235 5.61 -21.48 -13.18
N ASN A 236 5.34 -22.78 -13.41
CA ASN A 236 4.01 -23.35 -13.55
C ASN A 236 3.89 -24.68 -12.79
N TYR A 237 4.75 -24.94 -11.83
CA TYR A 237 4.79 -26.15 -11.03
C TYR A 237 5.35 -25.86 -9.65
N VAL A 238 5.09 -26.78 -8.73
CA VAL A 238 5.75 -26.85 -7.42
C VAL A 238 6.55 -28.15 -7.32
N THR A 239 7.55 -28.16 -6.47
CA THR A 239 8.21 -29.41 -6.03
C THR A 239 7.76 -29.66 -4.62
N ILE A 240 7.21 -30.85 -4.38
CA ILE A 240 6.79 -31.30 -3.06
C ILE A 240 7.70 -32.42 -2.56
N ILE A 241 7.73 -32.59 -1.26
CA ILE A 241 8.32 -33.75 -0.60
C ILE A 241 7.19 -34.57 0.03
N ASP A 242 7.13 -35.87 -0.27
CA ASP A 242 6.14 -36.77 0.29
C ASP A 242 6.55 -37.31 1.68
N GLU A 243 5.69 -38.11 2.31
CA GLU A 243 5.94 -38.73 3.60
C GLU A 243 7.15 -39.69 3.63
N ASN A 244 7.60 -40.16 2.46
CA ASN A 244 8.77 -40.99 2.28
C ASN A 244 10.03 -40.18 1.96
N TYR A 245 10.01 -38.87 2.12
CA TYR A 245 11.10 -37.94 1.78
C TYR A 245 11.50 -37.95 0.32
N LYS A 246 10.63 -38.38 -0.59
CA LYS A 246 10.86 -38.35 -2.02
C LYS A 246 10.31 -37.08 -2.62
N SER A 247 11.10 -36.41 -3.47
CA SER A 247 10.67 -35.19 -4.14
C SER A 247 9.92 -35.48 -5.43
N HIS A 248 8.83 -34.78 -5.65
CA HIS A 248 8.00 -34.89 -6.84
C HIS A 248 7.74 -33.51 -7.43
N LYS A 249 7.75 -33.43 -8.77
CA LYS A 249 7.34 -32.24 -9.51
C LYS A 249 5.85 -32.36 -9.82
N VAL A 250 5.06 -31.39 -9.36
CA VAL A 250 3.61 -31.33 -9.55
C VAL A 250 3.27 -30.09 -10.33
N TRP A 251 2.55 -30.24 -11.42
CA TRP A 251 2.08 -29.10 -12.21
C TRP A 251 0.87 -28.45 -11.55
N LEU A 252 0.72 -27.13 -11.70
CA LEU A 252 -0.36 -26.38 -11.04
C LEU A 252 -1.76 -26.87 -11.39
N TYR A 253 -1.95 -27.39 -12.60
CA TYR A 253 -3.24 -27.92 -13.08
C TYR A 253 -3.55 -29.34 -12.59
N ASP A 254 -2.58 -30.01 -11.98
CA ASP A 254 -2.75 -31.35 -11.41
C ASP A 254 -3.06 -31.32 -9.91
N ILE A 255 -3.06 -30.13 -9.30
CA ILE A 255 -3.29 -29.97 -7.86
C ILE A 255 -4.78 -29.95 -7.58
N ASP A 256 -5.24 -30.79 -6.64
CA ASP A 256 -6.60 -30.73 -6.14
C ASP A 256 -6.81 -29.48 -5.26
N ILE A 257 -7.63 -28.58 -5.76
CA ILE A 257 -7.86 -27.28 -5.18
C ILE A 257 -8.96 -27.31 -4.11
N SER A 258 -9.77 -28.36 -4.07
CA SER A 258 -10.89 -28.48 -3.13
C SER A 258 -10.44 -28.56 -1.67
N GLU A 259 -9.24 -29.06 -1.41
CA GLU A 259 -8.67 -29.24 -0.07
C GLU A 259 -7.77 -28.09 0.42
N VAL A 260 -7.31 -27.20 -0.45
CA VAL A 260 -6.44 -26.05 -0.07
C VAL A 260 -7.12 -25.09 0.94
N LYS A 261 -8.43 -25.22 1.10
CA LYS A 261 -9.25 -24.39 2.01
C LYS A 261 -9.20 -24.80 3.49
N GLN A 262 -8.74 -26.01 3.84
CA GLN A 262 -8.96 -26.55 5.20
C GLN A 262 -7.81 -26.35 6.17
N ASP A 263 -6.56 -26.24 5.73
CA ASP A 263 -5.41 -26.19 6.64
C ASP A 263 -5.13 -24.82 7.29
N LYS A 264 -5.74 -23.73 6.80
CA LYS A 264 -5.56 -22.40 7.41
C LYS A 264 -6.37 -22.16 8.68
N ASP A 265 -7.42 -22.92 8.92
CA ASP A 265 -8.28 -22.76 10.11
C ASP A 265 -7.75 -23.45 11.38
N ILE A 266 -6.72 -24.29 11.27
CA ILE A 266 -6.19 -25.09 12.39
C ILE A 266 -4.99 -24.42 13.10
N LYS A 267 -4.24 -23.58 12.41
CA LYS A 267 -3.02 -22.95 12.98
C LYS A 267 -3.25 -21.76 13.93
N ASP A 268 -4.46 -21.26 14.01
CA ASP A 268 -4.78 -20.15 14.94
C ASP A 268 -5.17 -20.60 16.36
N LYS A 269 -5.18 -21.90 16.66
CA LYS A 269 -5.62 -22.42 17.96
C LYS A 269 -4.59 -23.05 18.86
N GLU A 270 -3.37 -23.33 18.39
CA GLU A 270 -2.33 -23.87 19.25
C GLU A 270 -0.99 -23.19 18.99
N GLY A 271 -0.57 -22.38 19.98
CA GLY A 271 0.76 -21.78 20.03
C GLY A 271 1.82 -22.84 20.21
N THR A 272 2.45 -23.26 19.12
CA THR A 272 3.64 -24.12 19.18
C THR A 272 4.83 -23.39 18.54
N GLN A 273 5.90 -23.25 19.33
CA GLN A 273 7.16 -22.64 18.91
C GLN A 273 7.83 -23.42 17.76
N PRO A 274 8.54 -22.76 16.85
CA PRO A 274 9.22 -23.43 15.75
C PRO A 274 10.36 -24.31 16.29
N ALA A 275 10.42 -25.53 15.79
CA ALA A 275 11.50 -26.48 16.08
C ALA A 275 12.85 -25.92 15.59
N LYS A 276 13.84 -25.88 16.48
CA LYS A 276 15.22 -25.52 16.16
C LYS A 276 15.85 -26.63 15.31
N TYR A 277 16.23 -26.32 14.09
CA TYR A 277 17.08 -27.18 13.28
C TYR A 277 18.50 -27.23 13.89
N TYR A 278 18.90 -28.39 14.40
CA TYR A 278 20.28 -28.69 14.63
C TYR A 278 20.91 -29.25 13.35
N GLY A 279 21.74 -28.44 12.72
CA GLY A 279 22.59 -28.91 11.64
C GLY A 279 23.66 -29.86 12.19
N SER A 280 23.66 -31.12 11.77
CA SER A 280 24.79 -32.01 11.93
C SER A 280 25.81 -31.74 10.82
N LYS A 281 27.03 -31.36 11.25
CA LYS A 281 28.23 -31.42 10.43
C LYS A 281 28.59 -32.88 10.15
N ILE A 282 28.72 -33.26 8.92
CA ILE A 282 29.82 -34.14 8.42
C ILE A 282 30.10 -33.66 6.98
#